data_38d76add54518374b8984dc9f2143bc7
#
_entry.id   38d76add54518374b8984dc9f2143bc7
#
_cell.length_a   1.000
_cell.length_b   1.000
_cell.length_c   1.000
_cell.angle_alpha   90.00
_cell.angle_beta   90.00
_cell.angle_gamma   90.00
#
_symmetry.space_group_name_H-M   'P 1'
#
loop_
_entity.id
_entity.type
_entity.pdbx_description
1 polymer ?
#
loop_
_entity_poly.entity_id
_entity_poly.type
_entity_poly.pdbx_seq_one_letter_code
_entity_poly.pdbx_strand_id
1 'polypeptide(L)'
;MTATATTGRAQPAQRRAGDRVMVGLCLLAAVAAPAGAQERSGLALPLAVPSQAMALRGIVKSLNQAAYSTELAAPVAEVHRREGETFAQGQRLVTFDCGRQQRELDALVAVERETRVAVTANDYLGQRGAASRNDLETAQARHDRARAEVAAMRQRLRSCEIVAPFAGAVVEVLINAHELPVPNKPFLVIAAHRNVEVEIIVPSRMLPTLVAGHAFEFAIDETRRTYAARIDRVAGVVDAMSQMVKIYARLGSHDDTVLPGMSGTASFAIPADR
;
A
#
# COMPACT_ATOMS: atom_id res chain seq x y z
N MET A 1 32.45 -20.77 39.99
CA MET A 1 32.50 -19.89 41.18
C MET A 1 31.34 -18.93 41.06
N THR A 2 30.40 -19.14 41.97
CA THR A 2 29.43 -18.24 42.63
C THR A 2 28.44 -17.51 41.71
N ALA A 3 27.17 -17.90 41.52
CA ALA A 3 26.05 -18.07 42.49
C ALA A 3 25.66 -16.78 43.20
N THR A 4 24.41 -16.33 42.96
CA THR A 4 23.34 -15.86 43.88
C THR A 4 22.26 -15.20 43.04
N ALA A 5 21.02 -15.63 42.85
CA ALA A 5 19.91 -16.01 43.72
C ALA A 5 19.49 -14.92 44.72
N THR A 6 18.23 -14.47 44.60
CA THR A 6 17.31 -14.16 45.71
C THR A 6 16.06 -13.44 45.12
N THR A 7 14.90 -14.15 45.05
CA THR A 7 13.77 -14.09 45.99
C THR A 7 13.20 -12.68 46.19
N GLY A 8 11.94 -12.38 46.11
CA GLY A 8 10.76 -13.13 46.38
C GLY A 8 9.62 -12.15 46.76
N ARG A 9 8.43 -12.69 46.83
CA ARG A 9 7.31 -12.33 47.73
C ARG A 9 6.53 -11.05 47.40
N ALA A 10 5.22 -10.95 47.49
CA ALA A 10 4.16 -11.85 47.93
C ALA A 10 2.86 -11.05 47.76
N GLN A 11 1.79 -11.71 47.47
CA GLN A 11 0.41 -11.24 47.73
C GLN A 11 0.20 -11.06 49.25
N PRO A 12 -0.79 -10.28 49.68
CA PRO A 12 -1.97 -10.98 50.21
C PRO A 12 -3.33 -10.42 49.86
N ALA A 13 -4.20 -11.34 49.82
CA ALA A 13 -5.62 -11.37 49.94
C ALA A 13 -6.16 -10.83 51.28
N GLN A 14 -7.49 -10.73 51.31
CA GLN A 14 -8.46 -10.72 52.42
C GLN A 14 -9.21 -9.39 52.58
N ARG A 15 -10.46 -9.27 52.86
CA ARG A 15 -11.55 -10.16 53.35
C ARG A 15 -12.83 -9.32 53.48
N ARG A 16 -13.97 -9.97 53.32
CA ARG A 16 -15.20 -10.08 54.13
C ARG A 16 -16.20 -8.92 54.09
N ALA A 17 -17.39 -9.20 53.64
CA ALA A 17 -18.56 -9.80 54.31
C ALA A 17 -19.44 -8.77 55.03
N GLY A 18 -20.73 -8.83 54.83
CA GLY A 18 -21.76 -8.13 55.57
C GLY A 18 -23.12 -8.20 54.90
N ASP A 19 -23.75 -9.35 55.02
CA ASP A 19 -25.15 -9.58 55.39
C ASP A 19 -25.97 -8.36 55.80
N ARG A 20 -27.16 -8.23 55.20
CA ARG A 20 -28.39 -8.09 55.99
C ARG A 20 -29.64 -8.20 55.12
N VAL A 21 -30.34 -9.27 55.36
CA VAL A 21 -31.72 -9.56 55.11
C VAL A 21 -32.62 -8.49 55.75
N MET A 22 -33.63 -7.98 55.07
CA MET A 22 -34.79 -7.42 55.64
C MET A 22 -36.03 -7.80 54.84
N VAL A 23 -36.79 -8.72 55.45
CA VAL A 23 -38.11 -9.16 55.10
C VAL A 23 -39.07 -8.05 55.50
N GLY A 24 -39.88 -7.60 54.57
CA GLY A 24 -40.99 -6.67 54.82
C GLY A 24 -42.24 -7.17 54.11
N LEU A 25 -43.01 -7.90 54.87
CA LEU A 25 -44.38 -8.39 54.57
C LEU A 25 -45.35 -7.26 54.85
N CYS A 26 -46.23 -6.82 53.94
CA CYS A 26 -47.51 -6.18 54.22
C CYS A 26 -48.48 -6.20 53.04
N LEU A 27 -49.44 -7.02 53.19
CA LEU A 27 -50.86 -6.89 53.06
C LEU A 27 -51.56 -6.41 51.80
N LEU A 28 -52.43 -7.31 51.39
CA LEU A 28 -53.55 -7.18 50.43
C LEU A 28 -54.45 -5.99 50.71
N ALA A 29 -54.82 -5.27 49.67
CA ALA A 29 -56.16 -4.63 49.61
C ALA A 29 -56.69 -4.78 48.18
N ALA A 30 -57.69 -5.61 48.01
CA ALA A 30 -58.50 -5.75 46.83
C ALA A 30 -59.49 -4.60 46.74
N VAL A 31 -59.42 -3.84 45.62
CA VAL A 31 -60.53 -2.92 45.26
C VAL A 31 -60.96 -3.28 43.85
N ALA A 32 -62.15 -3.82 43.74
CA ALA A 32 -62.85 -4.03 42.49
C ALA A 32 -63.40 -2.70 41.95
N ALA A 33 -63.27 -2.39 40.75
CA ALA A 33 -64.01 -1.36 40.02
C ALA A 33 -64.10 -1.66 38.52
N PRO A 34 -65.06 -1.17 37.79
CA PRO A 34 -65.82 -1.92 36.77
C PRO A 34 -65.22 -1.81 35.33
N ALA A 35 -65.69 -2.75 34.53
CA ALA A 35 -65.45 -2.81 33.09
C ALA A 35 -66.01 -1.58 32.36
N GLY A 36 -65.12 -0.77 31.81
CA GLY A 36 -65.46 0.21 30.80
C GLY A 36 -64.75 -0.22 29.49
N ALA A 37 -65.47 -0.82 28.59
CA ALA A 37 -64.98 -1.08 27.23
C ALA A 37 -64.83 0.27 26.52
N GLN A 38 -63.58 0.63 26.27
CA GLN A 38 -63.24 1.73 25.40
C GLN A 38 -62.50 1.15 24.22
N GLU A 39 -63.24 0.97 23.12
CA GLU A 39 -62.64 0.75 21.76
C GLU A 39 -61.71 1.91 21.46
N ARG A 40 -60.42 1.68 21.63
CA ARG A 40 -59.39 2.54 21.07
C ARG A 40 -59.10 2.07 19.65
N SER A 41 -59.74 2.71 18.70
CA SER A 41 -59.25 2.75 17.31
C SER A 41 -57.82 3.31 17.32
N GLY A 42 -56.87 2.45 17.52
CA GLY A 42 -55.45 2.77 17.36
C GLY A 42 -55.16 2.92 15.91
N LEU A 43 -55.02 4.17 15.41
CA LEU A 43 -54.25 4.43 14.22
C LEU A 43 -52.82 3.90 14.49
N ALA A 44 -52.54 2.72 13.98
CA ALA A 44 -51.20 2.22 13.91
C ALA A 44 -50.46 3.09 12.88
N LEU A 45 -49.76 4.12 13.36
CA LEU A 45 -48.71 4.76 12.57
C LEU A 45 -47.72 3.66 12.25
N PRO A 46 -47.37 3.49 10.97
CA PRO A 46 -46.27 2.57 10.60
C PRO A 46 -45.01 3.07 11.29
N LEU A 47 -44.54 2.34 12.29
CA LEU A 47 -43.21 2.52 12.84
C LEU A 47 -42.27 2.31 11.67
N ALA A 48 -41.74 3.41 11.12
CA ALA A 48 -40.63 3.36 10.21
C ALA A 48 -39.47 2.66 10.93
N VAL A 49 -39.28 1.38 10.64
CA VAL A 49 -38.11 0.63 11.11
C VAL A 49 -36.92 1.40 10.60
N PRO A 50 -36.07 1.95 11.45
CA PRO A 50 -34.89 2.65 10.96
C PRO A 50 -34.09 1.62 10.13
N SER A 51 -33.87 1.94 8.86
CA SER A 51 -32.93 1.22 8.02
C SER A 51 -31.61 1.13 8.79
N GLN A 52 -31.25 -0.06 9.26
CA GLN A 52 -30.03 -0.27 10.01
C GLN A 52 -28.87 -0.08 9.01
N ALA A 53 -28.36 1.14 8.93
CA ALA A 53 -27.12 1.40 8.22
C ALA A 53 -26.01 0.61 8.92
N MET A 54 -25.52 -0.43 8.28
CA MET A 54 -24.41 -1.19 8.83
C MET A 54 -23.12 -0.39 8.61
N ALA A 55 -22.54 0.07 9.70
CA ALA A 55 -21.27 0.81 9.70
C ALA A 55 -20.11 -0.18 9.62
N LEU A 56 -19.35 -0.12 8.55
CA LEU A 56 -18.18 -0.98 8.29
C LEU A 56 -16.90 -0.15 8.24
N ARG A 57 -15.85 -0.66 8.87
CA ARG A 57 -14.55 0.03 8.89
C ARG A 57 -13.83 -0.14 7.56
N GLY A 58 -13.20 0.94 7.11
CA GLY A 58 -12.36 0.96 5.92
C GLY A 58 -11.10 1.79 6.13
N ILE A 59 -10.13 1.58 5.26
CA ILE A 59 -8.85 2.27 5.26
C ILE A 59 -8.60 2.82 3.86
N VAL A 60 -8.17 4.07 3.78
CA VAL A 60 -7.73 4.70 2.53
C VAL A 60 -6.35 4.17 2.17
N LYS A 61 -6.20 3.63 0.96
CA LYS A 61 -4.93 3.13 0.43
C LYS A 61 -4.52 3.88 -0.82
N SER A 62 -3.22 4.04 -1.02
CA SER A 62 -2.70 4.48 -2.31
C SER A 62 -2.78 3.35 -3.32
N LEU A 63 -3.28 3.64 -4.52
CA LEU A 63 -3.26 2.69 -5.65
C LEU A 63 -1.85 2.49 -6.20
N ASN A 64 -1.00 3.50 -6.10
CA ASN A 64 0.37 3.46 -6.59
C ASN A 64 1.33 3.71 -5.42
N GLN A 65 1.96 2.65 -4.96
CA GLN A 65 3.04 2.69 -3.98
C GLN A 65 4.25 1.96 -4.55
N ALA A 66 5.43 2.51 -4.36
CA ALA A 66 6.67 1.87 -4.75
C ALA A 66 7.69 1.93 -3.61
N ALA A 67 8.33 0.79 -3.35
CA ALA A 67 9.47 0.68 -2.46
C ALA A 67 10.72 0.42 -3.30
N TYR A 68 11.73 1.26 -3.15
CA TYR A 68 12.99 1.17 -3.88
C TYR A 68 14.06 0.50 -3.05
N SER A 69 14.67 -0.50 -3.64
CA SER A 69 15.91 -1.13 -3.21
C SER A 69 16.91 -1.12 -4.38
N THR A 70 18.19 -1.32 -4.11
CA THR A 70 19.20 -1.38 -5.16
C THR A 70 20.22 -2.48 -4.89
N GLU A 71 20.76 -3.05 -5.95
CA GLU A 71 21.94 -3.92 -5.92
C GLU A 71 23.21 -3.13 -6.28
N LEU A 72 23.07 -1.85 -6.57
CA LEU A 72 24.18 -0.99 -6.97
C LEU A 72 25.11 -0.71 -5.79
N ALA A 73 26.35 -1.14 -5.89
CA ALA A 73 27.40 -0.82 -4.92
C ALA A 73 27.96 0.59 -5.18
N ALA A 74 27.15 1.63 -4.94
CA ALA A 74 27.53 3.03 -5.07
C ALA A 74 26.93 3.83 -3.91
N PRO A 75 27.69 4.76 -3.29
CA PRO A 75 27.14 5.62 -2.25
C PRO A 75 26.10 6.58 -2.81
N VAL A 76 25.16 6.98 -1.98
CA VAL A 76 24.20 8.04 -2.32
C VAL A 76 24.96 9.36 -2.46
N ALA A 77 24.85 10.00 -3.60
CA ALA A 77 25.37 11.35 -3.77
C ALA A 77 24.44 12.39 -3.15
N GLU A 78 23.13 12.26 -3.43
CA GLU A 78 22.15 13.22 -2.95
C GLU A 78 20.75 12.57 -2.82
N VAL A 79 20.04 12.95 -1.76
CA VAL A 79 18.61 12.67 -1.56
C VAL A 79 17.85 13.98 -1.83
N HIS A 80 17.14 14.05 -2.95
CA HIS A 80 16.49 15.28 -3.43
C HIS A 80 15.17 15.58 -2.73
N ARG A 81 14.56 14.59 -2.06
CA ARG A 81 13.27 14.73 -1.37
C ARG A 81 13.31 14.05 -0.02
N ARG A 82 12.73 14.73 0.98
CA ARG A 82 12.58 14.23 2.36
C ARG A 82 11.21 13.61 2.57
N GLU A 83 11.05 12.91 3.68
CA GLU A 83 9.75 12.38 4.11
C GLU A 83 8.70 13.49 4.18
N GLY A 84 7.50 13.19 3.68
CA GLY A 84 6.39 14.14 3.59
C GLY A 84 6.45 15.13 2.42
N GLU A 85 7.59 15.26 1.72
CA GLU A 85 7.68 16.14 0.56
C GLU A 85 7.01 15.54 -0.68
N THR A 86 6.31 16.39 -1.44
CA THR A 86 5.67 16.01 -2.69
C THR A 86 6.64 16.08 -3.86
N PHE A 87 6.36 15.30 -4.88
CA PHE A 87 7.14 15.27 -6.12
C PHE A 87 6.23 15.09 -7.34
N ALA A 88 6.70 15.55 -8.49
CA ALA A 88 6.07 15.34 -9.78
C ALA A 88 6.60 14.05 -10.45
N GLN A 89 5.82 13.49 -11.37
CA GLN A 89 6.29 12.39 -12.22
C GLN A 89 7.54 12.82 -13.01
N GLY A 90 8.52 11.94 -13.12
CA GLY A 90 9.78 12.20 -13.79
C GLY A 90 10.81 12.97 -12.95
N GLN A 91 10.48 13.37 -11.74
CA GLN A 91 11.39 14.07 -10.84
C GLN A 91 12.40 13.10 -10.23
N ARG A 92 13.68 13.53 -10.12
CA ARG A 92 14.71 12.77 -9.41
C ARG A 92 14.44 12.78 -7.92
N LEU A 93 14.54 11.61 -7.30
CA LEU A 93 14.34 11.40 -5.86
C LEU A 93 15.67 11.13 -5.15
N VAL A 94 16.50 10.26 -5.73
CA VAL A 94 17.82 9.91 -5.19
C VAL A 94 18.80 9.81 -6.36
N THR A 95 20.01 10.29 -6.16
CA THR A 95 21.13 10.17 -7.10
C THR A 95 22.28 9.46 -6.40
N PHE A 96 22.91 8.49 -7.07
CA PHE A 96 24.07 7.75 -6.59
C PHE A 96 25.36 8.28 -7.22
N ASP A 97 26.48 8.16 -6.51
CA ASP A 97 27.81 8.42 -7.10
C ASP A 97 28.25 7.22 -7.93
N CYS A 98 28.03 7.33 -9.21
CA CYS A 98 28.37 6.31 -10.21
C CYS A 98 29.63 6.63 -11.00
N GLY A 99 30.54 7.43 -10.47
CA GLY A 99 31.77 7.79 -11.16
C GLY A 99 32.62 6.58 -11.57
N ARG A 100 32.64 5.53 -10.75
CA ARG A 100 33.34 4.27 -11.09
C ARG A 100 32.68 3.56 -12.25
N GLN A 101 31.37 3.42 -12.22
CA GLN A 101 30.57 2.75 -13.25
C GLN A 101 30.63 3.49 -14.60
N GLN A 102 30.73 4.82 -14.55
CA GLN A 102 30.91 5.63 -15.76
C GLN A 102 32.26 5.36 -16.43
N ARG A 103 33.34 5.27 -15.65
CA ARG A 103 34.67 4.94 -16.20
C ARG A 103 34.72 3.51 -16.75
N GLU A 104 34.01 2.57 -16.15
CA GLU A 104 33.85 1.21 -16.66
C GLU A 104 33.12 1.23 -18.02
N LEU A 105 32.05 2.02 -18.15
CA LEU A 105 31.39 2.22 -19.45
C LEU A 105 32.34 2.79 -20.50
N ASP A 106 33.15 3.79 -20.15
CA ASP A 106 34.08 4.42 -21.06
C ASP A 106 35.12 3.41 -21.57
N ALA A 107 35.61 2.50 -20.72
CA ALA A 107 36.50 1.41 -21.11
C ALA A 107 35.82 0.42 -22.07
N LEU A 108 34.58 0.01 -21.79
CA LEU A 108 33.81 -0.87 -22.68
C LEU A 108 33.54 -0.23 -24.06
N VAL A 109 33.24 1.08 -24.06
CA VAL A 109 33.08 1.84 -25.33
C VAL A 109 34.36 1.88 -26.12
N ALA A 110 35.53 1.93 -25.46
CA ALA A 110 36.81 1.84 -26.17
C ALA A 110 37.02 0.47 -26.83
N VAL A 111 36.67 -0.64 -26.16
CA VAL A 111 36.69 -2.01 -26.69
C VAL A 111 35.72 -2.16 -27.87
N GLU A 112 34.48 -1.62 -27.73
CA GLU A 112 33.51 -1.62 -28.84
C GLU A 112 34.08 -0.91 -30.08
N ARG A 113 34.76 0.22 -29.88
CA ARG A 113 35.41 0.96 -30.99
C ARG A 113 36.50 0.16 -31.63
N GLU A 114 37.37 -0.50 -30.85
CA GLU A 114 38.45 -1.37 -31.36
C GLU A 114 37.89 -2.50 -32.23
N THR A 115 36.89 -3.23 -31.71
CA THR A 115 36.26 -4.35 -32.43
C THR A 115 35.56 -3.89 -33.71
N ARG A 116 34.95 -2.71 -33.71
CA ARG A 116 34.34 -2.11 -34.91
C ARG A 116 35.40 -1.82 -35.99
N VAL A 117 36.57 -1.30 -35.61
CA VAL A 117 37.68 -1.08 -36.54
C VAL A 117 38.13 -2.40 -37.14
N ALA A 118 38.22 -3.47 -36.33
CA ALA A 118 38.57 -4.80 -36.81
C ALA A 118 37.58 -5.35 -37.85
N VAL A 119 36.26 -5.16 -37.63
CA VAL A 119 35.23 -5.52 -38.63
C VAL A 119 35.44 -4.76 -39.92
N THR A 120 35.63 -3.45 -39.86
CA THR A 120 35.83 -2.62 -41.05
C THR A 120 37.09 -3.03 -41.84
N ALA A 121 38.18 -3.35 -41.11
CA ALA A 121 39.44 -3.81 -41.73
C ALA A 121 39.27 -5.17 -42.42
N ASN A 122 38.62 -6.15 -41.76
CA ASN A 122 38.38 -7.47 -42.34
C ASN A 122 37.42 -7.41 -43.54
N ASP A 123 36.41 -6.57 -43.49
CA ASP A 123 35.51 -6.34 -44.65
C ASP A 123 36.28 -5.76 -45.85
N TYR A 124 37.12 -4.75 -45.63
CA TYR A 124 37.93 -4.16 -46.65
C TYR A 124 38.94 -5.16 -47.28
N LEU A 125 39.56 -5.99 -46.42
CA LEU A 125 40.47 -7.04 -46.88
C LEU A 125 39.72 -8.17 -47.59
N GLY A 126 38.55 -8.56 -47.13
CA GLY A 126 37.69 -9.57 -47.73
C GLY A 126 37.25 -9.19 -49.14
N GLN A 127 36.89 -7.92 -49.38
CA GLN A 127 36.54 -7.38 -50.70
C GLN A 127 37.70 -7.47 -51.70
N ARG A 128 38.91 -7.61 -51.21
CA ARG A 128 40.16 -7.78 -52.04
C ARG A 128 40.70 -9.20 -52.06
N GLY A 129 39.96 -10.16 -51.46
CA GLY A 129 40.38 -11.56 -51.38
C GLY A 129 41.54 -11.82 -50.41
N ALA A 130 41.86 -10.85 -49.54
CA ALA A 130 42.96 -10.93 -48.56
C ALA A 130 42.54 -11.33 -47.13
N ALA A 131 41.25 -11.48 -46.88
CA ALA A 131 40.69 -12.05 -45.64
C ALA A 131 39.66 -13.12 -45.97
N SER A 132 39.54 -14.13 -45.10
CA SER A 132 38.55 -15.18 -45.27
C SER A 132 37.18 -14.70 -44.73
N ARG A 133 36.12 -15.36 -45.19
CA ARG A 133 34.77 -15.13 -44.67
C ARG A 133 34.67 -15.38 -43.14
N ASN A 134 35.40 -16.41 -42.67
CA ASN A 134 35.45 -16.75 -41.25
C ASN A 134 36.11 -15.64 -40.42
N ASP A 135 37.11 -14.94 -40.94
CA ASP A 135 37.78 -13.83 -40.26
C ASP A 135 36.79 -12.67 -40.06
N LEU A 136 36.01 -12.35 -41.10
CA LEU A 136 34.99 -11.31 -41.03
C LEU A 136 33.86 -11.70 -40.02
N GLU A 137 33.36 -12.93 -40.13
CA GLU A 137 32.31 -13.43 -39.21
C GLU A 137 32.79 -13.43 -37.73
N THR A 138 34.08 -13.82 -37.52
CA THR A 138 34.69 -13.78 -36.19
C THR A 138 34.82 -12.35 -35.65
N ALA A 139 35.27 -11.41 -36.50
CA ALA A 139 35.37 -9.99 -36.10
C ALA A 139 33.99 -9.41 -35.78
N GLN A 140 32.97 -9.78 -36.54
CA GLN A 140 31.61 -9.36 -36.35
C GLN A 140 31.03 -9.87 -35.04
N ALA A 141 31.22 -11.17 -34.73
CA ALA A 141 30.79 -11.76 -33.47
C ALA A 141 31.42 -11.09 -32.22
N ARG A 142 32.73 -10.74 -32.33
CA ARG A 142 33.44 -9.99 -31.28
C ARG A 142 32.86 -8.58 -31.09
N HIS A 143 32.57 -7.88 -32.18
CA HIS A 143 31.97 -6.55 -32.13
C HIS A 143 30.57 -6.61 -31.54
N ASP A 144 29.73 -7.57 -31.92
CA ASP A 144 28.37 -7.75 -31.37
C ASP A 144 28.41 -8.03 -29.88
N ARG A 145 29.36 -8.83 -29.41
CA ARG A 145 29.61 -9.05 -28.00
C ARG A 145 29.95 -7.76 -27.25
N ALA A 146 30.94 -7.00 -27.74
CA ALA A 146 31.35 -5.74 -27.12
C ALA A 146 30.21 -4.72 -27.08
N ARG A 147 29.42 -4.65 -28.15
CA ARG A 147 28.22 -3.81 -28.21
C ARG A 147 27.18 -4.22 -27.16
N ALA A 148 26.98 -5.53 -26.94
CA ALA A 148 26.06 -6.03 -25.89
C ALA A 148 26.55 -5.68 -24.47
N GLU A 149 27.88 -5.76 -24.23
CA GLU A 149 28.50 -5.38 -22.95
C GLU A 149 28.29 -3.87 -22.64
N VAL A 150 28.48 -3.01 -23.65
CA VAL A 150 28.20 -1.56 -23.55
C VAL A 150 26.72 -1.31 -23.24
N ALA A 151 25.80 -2.03 -23.91
CA ALA A 151 24.37 -1.88 -23.69
C ALA A 151 23.98 -2.30 -22.26
N ALA A 152 24.55 -3.41 -21.77
CA ALA A 152 24.32 -3.87 -20.40
C ALA A 152 24.81 -2.86 -19.36
N MET A 153 25.99 -2.26 -19.58
CA MET A 153 26.53 -1.25 -18.67
C MET A 153 25.73 0.04 -18.67
N ARG A 154 25.27 0.49 -19.83
CA ARG A 154 24.35 1.63 -19.93
C ARG A 154 23.04 1.37 -19.16
N GLN A 155 22.52 0.15 -19.20
CA GLN A 155 21.33 -0.21 -18.42
C GLN A 155 21.59 -0.15 -16.91
N ARG A 156 22.78 -0.61 -16.44
CA ARG A 156 23.16 -0.47 -15.02
C ARG A 156 23.26 0.98 -14.59
N LEU A 157 23.80 1.85 -15.43
CA LEU A 157 23.90 3.29 -15.16
C LEU A 157 22.55 3.98 -15.05
N ARG A 158 21.48 3.45 -15.64
CA ARG A 158 20.13 3.99 -15.41
C ARG A 158 19.69 3.85 -13.96
N SER A 159 20.20 2.88 -13.23
CA SER A 159 19.91 2.68 -11.81
C SER A 159 20.68 3.66 -10.91
N CYS A 160 21.53 4.52 -11.46
CA CYS A 160 22.24 5.57 -10.71
C CYS A 160 21.35 6.74 -10.33
N GLU A 161 20.17 6.83 -10.89
CA GLU A 161 19.15 7.82 -10.54
C GLU A 161 17.82 7.11 -10.30
N ILE A 162 17.21 7.39 -9.16
CA ILE A 162 15.84 6.99 -8.89
C ILE A 162 14.93 8.14 -9.30
N VAL A 163 14.11 7.87 -10.30
CA VAL A 163 13.16 8.83 -10.87
C VAL A 163 11.75 8.41 -10.51
N ALA A 164 10.91 9.36 -10.15
CA ALA A 164 9.52 9.12 -9.77
C ALA A 164 8.68 8.62 -10.96
N PRO A 165 8.07 7.43 -10.90
CA PRO A 165 7.26 6.89 -11.99
C PRO A 165 5.85 7.52 -12.05
N PHE A 166 5.42 8.19 -10.99
CA PHE A 166 4.15 8.90 -10.85
C PHE A 166 4.33 10.12 -9.94
N ALA A 167 3.34 11.00 -9.89
CA ALA A 167 3.31 12.11 -8.95
C ALA A 167 2.81 11.64 -7.57
N GLY A 168 3.44 12.08 -6.48
CA GLY A 168 3.09 11.62 -5.15
C GLY A 168 3.84 12.33 -4.04
N ALA A 169 3.96 11.65 -2.89
CA ALA A 169 4.74 12.08 -1.75
C ALA A 169 5.69 10.96 -1.28
N VAL A 170 6.79 11.36 -0.68
CA VAL A 170 7.73 10.45 -0.03
C VAL A 170 7.14 10.01 1.30
N VAL A 171 7.00 8.69 1.48
CA VAL A 171 6.46 8.08 2.70
C VAL A 171 7.57 7.86 3.72
N GLU A 172 8.72 7.33 3.26
CA GLU A 172 9.82 6.95 4.14
C GLU A 172 11.15 7.04 3.38
N VAL A 173 12.18 7.55 4.05
CA VAL A 173 13.57 7.59 3.56
C VAL A 173 14.48 6.98 4.62
N LEU A 174 15.04 5.81 4.33
CA LEU A 174 15.89 5.03 5.25
C LEU A 174 17.39 5.13 4.88
N ILE A 175 17.78 6.16 4.16
CA ILE A 175 19.16 6.36 3.71
C ILE A 175 19.53 7.84 3.71
N ASN A 176 20.79 8.13 3.99
CA ASN A 176 21.33 9.48 3.97
C ASN A 176 22.29 9.69 2.80
N ALA A 177 22.57 10.95 2.47
CA ALA A 177 23.65 11.31 1.55
C ALA A 177 24.98 10.75 2.08
N HIS A 178 25.83 10.27 1.16
CA HIS A 178 27.14 9.65 1.42
C HIS A 178 27.08 8.26 2.09
N GLU A 179 25.90 7.69 2.26
CA GLU A 179 25.70 6.35 2.78
C GLU A 179 25.65 5.33 1.64
N LEU A 180 26.17 4.13 1.90
CA LEU A 180 26.07 3.01 0.98
C LEU A 180 24.81 2.20 1.28
N PRO A 181 23.87 2.06 0.34
CA PRO A 181 22.65 1.28 0.59
C PRO A 181 22.97 -0.19 0.83
N VAL A 182 22.21 -0.80 1.71
CA VAL A 182 22.26 -2.24 1.93
C VAL A 182 21.57 -2.93 0.74
N PRO A 183 22.24 -3.85 0.04
CA PRO A 183 21.66 -4.55 -1.11
C PRO A 183 20.31 -5.20 -0.77
N ASN A 184 19.35 -5.09 -1.68
CA ASN A 184 18.02 -5.68 -1.58
C ASN A 184 17.17 -5.21 -0.38
N LYS A 185 17.62 -4.23 0.40
CA LYS A 185 16.83 -3.62 1.47
C LYS A 185 16.16 -2.35 0.93
N PRO A 186 14.84 -2.19 1.11
CA PRO A 186 14.17 -0.94 0.78
C PRO A 186 14.77 0.23 1.54
N PHE A 187 15.04 1.33 0.84
CA PHE A 187 15.60 2.55 1.41
C PHE A 187 14.75 3.80 1.12
N LEU A 188 13.81 3.71 0.18
CA LEU A 188 12.89 4.78 -0.16
C LEU A 188 11.51 4.19 -0.46
N VAL A 189 10.47 4.72 0.18
CA VAL A 189 9.08 4.38 -0.09
C VAL A 189 8.34 5.63 -0.54
N ILE A 190 7.64 5.52 -1.67
CA ILE A 190 6.82 6.59 -2.22
C ILE A 190 5.39 6.13 -2.46
N ALA A 191 4.42 7.04 -2.34
CA ALA A 191 3.02 6.75 -2.62
C ALA A 191 2.35 7.92 -3.37
N ALA A 192 1.44 7.59 -4.27
CA ALA A 192 0.55 8.58 -4.87
C ALA A 192 -0.48 9.03 -3.83
N HIS A 193 -0.64 10.35 -3.66
CA HIS A 193 -1.62 10.89 -2.72
C HIS A 193 -2.97 11.20 -3.35
N ARG A 194 -3.04 11.38 -4.66
CA ARG A 194 -4.31 11.67 -5.38
C ARG A 194 -5.02 10.45 -5.95
N ASN A 195 -4.33 9.36 -6.08
CA ASN A 195 -4.88 8.12 -6.63
C ASN A 195 -5.08 7.12 -5.50
N VAL A 196 -6.19 7.29 -4.78
CA VAL A 196 -6.52 6.50 -3.59
C VAL A 196 -7.75 5.64 -3.80
N GLU A 197 -7.80 4.53 -3.10
CA GLU A 197 -8.97 3.67 -2.98
C GLU A 197 -9.27 3.41 -1.49
N VAL A 198 -10.50 3.03 -1.20
CA VAL A 198 -10.89 2.60 0.15
C VAL A 198 -10.98 1.08 0.16
N GLU A 199 -10.20 0.43 1.01
CA GLU A 199 -10.32 -0.99 1.33
C GLU A 199 -11.25 -1.13 2.53
N ILE A 200 -12.35 -1.87 2.38
CA ILE A 200 -13.33 -2.13 3.42
C ILE A 200 -13.44 -3.63 3.62
N ILE A 201 -13.50 -4.06 4.86
CA ILE A 201 -13.70 -5.46 5.22
C ILE A 201 -15.16 -5.67 5.57
N VAL A 202 -15.84 -6.52 4.83
CA VAL A 202 -17.28 -6.77 4.96
C VAL A 202 -17.58 -8.25 5.21
N PRO A 203 -18.64 -8.58 5.95
CA PRO A 203 -19.09 -9.97 6.08
C PRO A 203 -19.49 -10.56 4.71
N SER A 204 -19.08 -11.78 4.42
CA SER A 204 -19.35 -12.44 3.14
C SER A 204 -20.84 -12.60 2.82
N ARG A 205 -21.70 -12.67 3.83
CA ARG A 205 -23.17 -12.67 3.66
C ARG A 205 -23.73 -11.44 2.96
N MET A 206 -22.97 -10.33 2.92
CA MET A 206 -23.38 -9.09 2.25
C MET A 206 -23.03 -9.08 0.75
N LEU A 207 -22.28 -10.07 0.24
CA LEU A 207 -21.86 -10.12 -1.16
C LEU A 207 -23.01 -10.01 -2.18
N PRO A 208 -24.18 -10.59 -1.96
CA PRO A 208 -25.28 -10.46 -2.92
C PRO A 208 -25.75 -9.01 -3.10
N THR A 209 -25.55 -8.14 -2.11
CA THR A 209 -25.97 -6.73 -2.13
C THR A 209 -24.85 -5.78 -2.49
N LEU A 210 -23.58 -6.18 -2.28
CA LEU A 210 -22.40 -5.34 -2.50
C LEU A 210 -21.73 -5.67 -3.83
N VAL A 211 -22.35 -5.24 -4.92
CA VAL A 211 -21.83 -5.43 -6.28
C VAL A 211 -21.03 -4.22 -6.75
N ALA A 212 -20.18 -4.42 -7.74
CA ALA A 212 -19.48 -3.31 -8.40
C ALA A 212 -20.46 -2.24 -8.89
N GLY A 213 -20.11 -0.99 -8.69
CA GLY A 213 -20.98 0.15 -9.00
C GLY A 213 -21.91 0.59 -7.86
N HIS A 214 -22.06 -0.20 -6.78
CA HIS A 214 -22.90 0.21 -5.64
C HIS A 214 -22.31 1.46 -4.97
N ALA A 215 -23.14 2.48 -4.79
CA ALA A 215 -22.78 3.75 -4.17
C ALA A 215 -23.04 3.71 -2.65
N PHE A 216 -22.15 4.32 -1.88
CA PHE A 216 -22.27 4.44 -0.45
C PHE A 216 -21.56 5.71 0.05
N GLU A 217 -21.71 6.03 1.30
CA GLU A 217 -21.00 7.13 1.94
C GLU A 217 -19.84 6.61 2.80
N PHE A 218 -18.68 7.26 2.67
CA PHE A 218 -17.50 6.97 3.46
C PHE A 218 -17.10 8.19 4.30
N ALA A 219 -17.29 8.09 5.61
CA ALA A 219 -16.90 9.12 6.56
C ALA A 219 -15.48 8.86 7.05
N ILE A 220 -14.55 9.78 6.72
CA ILE A 220 -13.14 9.71 7.16
C ILE A 220 -13.04 10.33 8.55
N ASP A 221 -12.48 9.58 9.50
CA ASP A 221 -12.43 9.97 10.92
C ASP A 221 -11.51 11.18 11.14
N GLU A 222 -10.35 11.20 10.46
CA GLU A 222 -9.32 12.23 10.64
C GLU A 222 -9.76 13.58 10.07
N THR A 223 -10.45 13.58 8.94
CA THR A 223 -10.94 14.82 8.30
C THR A 223 -12.32 15.24 8.79
N ARG A 224 -13.06 14.33 9.43
CA ARG A 224 -14.47 14.49 9.85
C ARG A 224 -15.38 14.85 8.67
N ARG A 225 -15.02 14.44 7.47
CA ARG A 225 -15.80 14.67 6.25
C ARG A 225 -16.30 13.36 5.69
N THR A 226 -17.47 13.45 5.06
CA THR A 226 -18.10 12.32 4.36
C THR A 226 -17.93 12.50 2.87
N TYR A 227 -17.49 11.45 2.20
CA TYR A 227 -17.27 11.41 0.76
C TYR A 227 -18.17 10.36 0.14
N ALA A 228 -18.77 10.69 -1.01
CA ALA A 228 -19.45 9.71 -1.82
C ALA A 228 -18.41 8.70 -2.36
N ALA A 229 -18.69 7.43 -2.22
CA ALA A 229 -17.84 6.35 -2.67
C ALA A 229 -18.63 5.35 -3.52
N ARG A 230 -17.94 4.62 -4.38
CA ARG A 230 -18.54 3.59 -5.22
C ARG A 230 -17.67 2.35 -5.23
N ILE A 231 -18.29 1.19 -5.04
CA ILE A 231 -17.57 -0.10 -5.12
C ILE A 231 -17.02 -0.26 -6.54
N ASP A 232 -15.71 -0.44 -6.65
CA ASP A 232 -14.99 -0.71 -7.89
C ASP A 232 -14.91 -2.22 -8.15
N ARG A 233 -14.48 -2.96 -7.13
CA ARG A 233 -14.31 -4.41 -7.20
C ARG A 233 -14.45 -5.08 -5.84
N VAL A 234 -14.75 -6.36 -5.87
CA VAL A 234 -14.80 -7.25 -4.71
C VAL A 234 -13.63 -8.23 -4.82
N ALA A 235 -12.98 -8.53 -3.69
CA ALA A 235 -11.91 -9.54 -3.68
C ALA A 235 -12.46 -10.91 -4.08
N GLY A 236 -11.68 -11.66 -4.88
CA GLY A 236 -12.06 -12.98 -5.34
C GLY A 236 -11.93 -14.10 -4.30
N VAL A 237 -11.58 -13.76 -3.04
CA VAL A 237 -11.35 -14.74 -1.95
C VAL A 237 -12.04 -14.25 -0.69
N VAL A 238 -12.76 -15.15 -0.03
CA VAL A 238 -13.32 -14.95 1.31
C VAL A 238 -12.38 -15.60 2.32
N ASP A 239 -12.05 -14.91 3.38
CA ASP A 239 -11.30 -15.50 4.49
C ASP A 239 -12.18 -16.52 5.21
N ALA A 240 -11.75 -17.79 5.23
CA ALA A 240 -12.55 -18.91 5.72
C ALA A 240 -12.75 -18.89 7.23
N MET A 241 -11.81 -18.28 7.99
CA MET A 241 -11.91 -18.23 9.44
C MET A 241 -12.82 -17.10 9.92
N SER A 242 -12.63 -15.91 9.36
CA SER A 242 -13.40 -14.73 9.75
C SER A 242 -14.72 -14.57 8.98
N GLN A 243 -14.90 -15.28 7.88
CA GLN A 243 -16.01 -15.14 6.93
C GLN A 243 -16.13 -13.71 6.39
N MET A 244 -14.99 -13.03 6.27
CA MET A 244 -14.90 -11.66 5.78
C MET A 244 -14.34 -11.64 4.35
N VAL A 245 -14.72 -10.61 3.61
CA VAL A 245 -14.21 -10.34 2.26
C VAL A 245 -13.83 -8.87 2.15
N LYS A 246 -12.80 -8.58 1.35
CA LYS A 246 -12.40 -7.22 1.06
C LYS A 246 -13.17 -6.68 -0.13
N ILE A 247 -13.65 -5.47 -0.01
CA ILE A 247 -14.14 -4.69 -1.14
C ILE A 247 -13.27 -3.45 -1.31
N TYR A 248 -13.11 -3.05 -2.55
CA TYR A 248 -12.34 -1.88 -2.93
C TYR A 248 -13.26 -0.88 -3.58
N ALA A 249 -13.19 0.35 -3.11
CA ALA A 249 -14.06 1.41 -3.58
C ALA A 249 -13.25 2.65 -3.96
N ARG A 250 -13.73 3.38 -4.95
CA ARG A 250 -13.20 4.69 -5.32
C ARG A 250 -13.95 5.76 -4.57
N LEU A 251 -13.20 6.69 -3.98
CA LEU A 251 -13.77 7.94 -3.51
C LEU A 251 -14.16 8.80 -4.71
N GLY A 252 -15.25 9.52 -4.57
CA GLY A 252 -15.62 10.58 -5.50
C GLY A 252 -14.58 11.70 -5.51
N SER A 253 -15.00 12.93 -5.83
CA SER A 253 -14.10 14.08 -5.73
C SER A 253 -13.64 14.27 -4.29
N HIS A 254 -12.33 14.23 -4.07
CA HIS A 254 -11.69 14.47 -2.80
C HIS A 254 -10.55 15.48 -2.98
N ASP A 255 -10.23 16.19 -1.94
CA ASP A 255 -9.15 17.16 -1.89
C ASP A 255 -7.82 16.50 -1.44
N ASP A 256 -6.74 17.26 -1.49
CA ASP A 256 -5.40 16.80 -1.09
C ASP A 256 -5.27 16.54 0.43
N THR A 257 -6.34 16.75 1.22
CA THR A 257 -6.34 16.45 2.67
C THR A 257 -6.60 14.96 2.95
N VAL A 258 -7.07 14.20 1.97
CA VAL A 258 -7.26 12.76 2.08
C VAL A 258 -5.95 12.05 1.79
N LEU A 259 -5.36 11.46 2.83
CA LEU A 259 -4.06 10.79 2.75
C LEU A 259 -4.23 9.27 2.87
N PRO A 260 -3.39 8.49 2.15
CA PRO A 260 -3.30 7.05 2.40
C PRO A 260 -2.98 6.76 3.86
N GLY A 261 -3.63 5.73 4.43
CA GLY A 261 -3.50 5.37 5.84
C GLY A 261 -4.64 5.90 6.71
N MET A 262 -5.42 6.87 6.24
CA MET A 262 -6.59 7.35 6.97
C MET A 262 -7.65 6.26 7.10
N SER A 263 -8.36 6.27 8.22
CA SER A 263 -9.43 5.33 8.53
C SER A 263 -10.80 6.00 8.44
N GLY A 264 -11.82 5.19 8.26
CA GLY A 264 -13.17 5.72 8.18
C GLY A 264 -14.25 4.64 8.28
N THR A 265 -15.47 5.10 8.20
CA THR A 265 -16.66 4.27 8.30
C THR A 265 -17.49 4.35 7.02
N ALA A 266 -17.73 3.21 6.42
CA ALA A 266 -18.62 3.06 5.27
C ALA A 266 -20.06 2.83 5.76
N SER A 267 -21.00 3.62 5.27
CA SER A 267 -22.42 3.49 5.54
C SER A 267 -23.13 3.00 4.28
N PHE A 268 -23.59 1.74 4.31
CA PHE A 268 -24.35 1.15 3.23
C PHE A 268 -25.84 1.27 3.51
N ALA A 269 -26.61 1.82 2.57
CA ALA A 269 -28.06 1.70 2.58
C ALA A 269 -28.42 0.26 2.19
N ILE A 270 -28.69 -0.59 3.18
CA ILE A 270 -29.18 -1.95 2.94
C ILE A 270 -30.71 -1.85 2.79
N PRO A 271 -31.30 -2.26 1.65
CA PRO A 271 -32.74 -2.40 1.56
C PRO A 271 -33.18 -3.38 2.64
N ALA A 272 -34.18 -2.99 3.43
CA ALA A 272 -34.79 -3.90 4.39
C ALA A 272 -35.21 -5.18 3.67
N ASP A 273 -34.73 -6.31 4.13
CA ASP A 273 -34.98 -7.64 3.58
C ASP A 273 -36.52 -7.85 3.41
N ARG A 274 -36.89 -8.28 2.18
CA ARG A 274 -38.27 -8.69 1.89
C ARG A 274 -38.46 -10.12 2.34
#